data_3d94577c9122e46734b7232d86e22263
#
_entry.id   3d94577c9122e46734b7232d86e22263
#
_cell.length_a   1.000
_cell.length_b   1.000
_cell.length_c   1.000
_cell.angle_alpha   90.00
_cell.angle_beta   90.00
_cell.angle_gamma   90.00
#
_symmetry.space_group_name_H-M   'P 1'
#
loop_
_entity.id
_entity.type
_entity.pdbx_description
1 polymer ?
#
loop_
_entity_poly.entity_id
_entity_poly.type
_entity_poly.pdbx_seq_one_letter_code
_entity_poly.pdbx_strand_id
1 'polypeptide(L)' 'AAGGGQGQSQQYVVKSGDNLSKISKQFYGDPNEYMRIFYANRDKISDPDRIQVGQQLTIPPDA' A
#
# COMPACT_ATOMS: atom_id res chain seq x y z
N ALA A 1 -2.25 -6.12 -15.65
CA ALA A 1 -2.79 -6.23 -15.71
C ALA A 1 -3.53 -6.23 -15.64
N ALA A 2 -3.12 -6.02 -15.80
CA ALA A 2 -3.62 -6.12 -15.83
C ALA A 2 -4.82 -6.02 -15.55
N GLY A 3 -5.31 -5.44 -16.15
CA GLY A 3 -6.60 -5.25 -16.00
C GLY A 3 -7.34 -6.18 -15.22
N GLY A 4 -6.93 -7.26 -15.24
CA GLY A 4 -7.66 -8.24 -14.49
C GLY A 4 -7.65 -8.05 -13.01
N GLY A 5 -7.02 -7.03 -12.53
CA GLY A 5 -6.81 -6.88 -11.12
C GLY A 5 -8.00 -6.52 -10.26
N GLN A 6 -9.16 -6.47 -10.83
CA GLN A 6 -10.31 -6.10 -10.05
C GLN A 6 -10.56 -7.08 -8.93
N GLY A 7 -10.77 -6.55 -7.74
CA GLY A 7 -11.06 -7.38 -6.60
C GLY A 7 -9.88 -8.11 -6.01
N GLN A 8 -8.71 -7.92 -6.56
CA GLN A 8 -7.51 -8.59 -6.06
C GLN A 8 -6.54 -7.59 -5.50
N SER A 9 -6.01 -7.91 -4.34
CA SER A 9 -4.98 -7.09 -3.75
C SER A 9 -3.62 -7.54 -4.24
N GLN A 10 -2.66 -6.62 -4.15
CA GLN A 10 -1.28 -6.87 -4.52
C GLN A 10 -0.43 -6.84 -3.27
N GLN A 11 0.76 -7.43 -3.38
CA GLN A 11 1.72 -7.41 -2.29
C GLN A 11 2.86 -6.48 -2.67
N TYR A 12 3.31 -5.70 -1.70
CA TYR A 12 4.42 -4.78 -1.91
C TYR A 12 5.38 -4.90 -0.74
N VAL A 13 6.67 -4.98 -1.05
CA VAL A 13 7.70 -5.03 -0.03
C VAL A 13 8.27 -3.63 0.13
N VAL A 14 8.25 -3.12 1.36
CA VAL A 14 8.73 -1.78 1.67
C VAL A 14 10.22 -1.68 1.44
N LYS A 15 10.63 -0.60 0.79
CA LYS A 15 12.02 -0.31 0.52
C LYS A 15 12.46 0.90 1.32
N SER A 16 13.77 1.08 1.41
CA SER A 16 14.34 2.22 2.09
C SER A 16 13.82 3.53 1.49
N GLY A 17 13.34 4.42 2.33
CA GLY A 17 12.82 5.70 1.89
C GLY A 17 11.36 5.69 1.49
N ASP A 18 10.70 4.54 1.55
CA ASP A 18 9.29 4.46 1.20
C ASP A 18 8.41 4.94 2.34
N ASN A 19 7.22 5.39 1.97
CA ASN A 19 6.15 5.64 2.93
C ASN A 19 4.83 5.35 2.24
N LEU A 20 3.74 5.34 3.00
CA LEU A 20 2.44 4.97 2.44
C LEU A 20 1.98 5.94 1.36
N SER A 21 2.29 7.22 1.51
CA SER A 21 1.91 8.19 0.48
C SER A 21 2.60 7.91 -0.83
N LYS A 22 3.88 7.59 -0.79
CA LYS A 22 4.62 7.25 -2.01
C LYS A 22 4.09 5.97 -2.64
N ILE A 23 3.81 4.98 -1.80
CA ILE A 23 3.26 3.72 -2.28
C ILE A 23 1.89 3.94 -2.90
N SER A 24 1.07 4.75 -2.26
CA SER A 24 -0.26 5.07 -2.76
C SER A 24 -0.17 5.75 -4.12
N LYS A 25 0.74 6.70 -4.26
CA LYS A 25 0.90 7.37 -5.55
C LYS A 25 1.35 6.39 -6.62
N GLN A 26 2.21 5.45 -6.27
CA GLN A 26 2.70 4.46 -7.21
C GLN A 26 1.59 3.55 -7.72
N PHE A 27 0.71 3.12 -6.83
CA PHE A 27 -0.32 2.13 -7.17
C PHE A 27 -1.63 2.76 -7.60
N TYR A 28 -1.97 3.92 -7.06
CA TYR A 28 -3.26 4.55 -7.32
C TYR A 28 -3.11 5.86 -8.09
N GLY A 29 -1.91 6.37 -8.20
CA GLY A 29 -1.69 7.68 -8.82
C GLY A 29 -2.05 8.84 -7.93
N ASP A 30 -2.36 8.59 -6.66
CA ASP A 30 -2.82 9.62 -5.73
C ASP A 30 -2.24 9.34 -4.34
N PRO A 31 -1.38 10.22 -3.82
CA PRO A 31 -0.80 10.01 -2.49
C PRO A 31 -1.83 10.08 -1.36
N ASN A 32 -2.96 10.70 -1.61
CA ASN A 32 -3.99 10.85 -0.59
C ASN A 32 -4.77 9.56 -0.34
N GLU A 33 -4.57 8.54 -1.16
CA GLU A 33 -5.23 7.26 -0.96
C GLU A 33 -4.48 6.34 0.01
N TYR A 34 -3.48 6.87 0.67
CA TYR A 34 -2.64 6.04 1.55
C TYR A 34 -3.44 5.39 2.68
N MET A 35 -4.55 5.98 3.07
CA MET A 35 -5.37 5.38 4.12
C MET A 35 -5.96 4.04 3.72
N ARG A 36 -6.18 3.82 2.43
CA ARG A 36 -6.62 2.50 1.96
C ARG A 36 -5.60 1.44 2.33
N ILE A 37 -4.34 1.76 2.09
CA ILE A 37 -3.25 0.83 2.39
C ILE A 37 -3.16 0.63 3.90
N PHE A 38 -3.26 1.72 4.65
CA PHE A 38 -3.19 1.63 6.09
C PHE A 38 -4.29 0.74 6.66
N TYR A 39 -5.52 0.95 6.24
CA TYR A 39 -6.63 0.16 6.76
C TYR A 39 -6.51 -1.31 6.37
N ALA A 40 -5.95 -1.59 5.21
CA ALA A 40 -5.77 -2.98 4.79
C ALA A 40 -4.67 -3.68 5.58
N ASN A 41 -3.81 -2.92 6.27
CA ASN A 41 -2.66 -3.48 6.97
C ASN A 41 -2.64 -3.11 8.45
N ARG A 42 -3.79 -2.83 9.02
CA ARG A 42 -3.83 -2.41 10.42
C ARG A 42 -3.34 -3.46 11.39
N ASP A 43 -3.37 -4.70 10.99
CA ASP A 43 -2.83 -5.79 11.80
C ASP A 43 -1.31 -5.85 11.75
N LYS A 44 -0.71 -5.19 10.78
CA LYS A 44 0.74 -5.22 10.60
C LYS A 44 1.40 -3.90 10.99
N ILE A 45 0.70 -2.79 10.80
CA ILE A 45 1.22 -1.48 11.11
C ILE A 45 0.20 -0.73 11.96
N SER A 46 0.68 -0.03 12.97
CA SER A 46 -0.20 0.73 13.84
C SER A 46 -0.22 2.22 13.51
N ASP A 47 0.67 2.64 12.61
CA ASP A 47 0.79 4.05 12.26
C ASP A 47 1.20 4.15 10.80
N PRO A 48 0.50 4.96 10.00
CA PRO A 48 0.84 5.05 8.58
C PRO A 48 2.25 5.58 8.31
N ASP A 49 2.86 6.23 9.28
CA ASP A 49 4.23 6.72 9.12
C ASP A 49 5.27 5.74 9.64
N ARG A 50 4.85 4.60 10.16
CA ARG A 50 5.76 3.67 10.80
C ARG A 50 5.79 2.34 10.10
N ILE A 51 6.25 2.35 8.88
CA ILE A 51 6.46 1.14 8.12
C ILE A 51 7.94 0.82 8.11
N GLN A 52 8.26 -0.47 7.98
CA GLN A 52 9.64 -0.92 8.07
C GLN A 52 10.09 -1.49 6.74
N VAL A 53 11.36 -1.26 6.43
CA VAL A 53 11.97 -1.83 5.23
C VAL A 53 11.89 -3.35 5.32
N GLY A 54 11.48 -3.96 4.22
CA GLY A 54 11.33 -5.40 4.15
C GLY A 54 9.96 -5.89 4.58
N GLN A 55 9.13 -5.02 5.13
CA GLN A 55 7.79 -5.40 5.53
C GLN A 55 6.90 -5.57 4.30
N GLN A 56 6.12 -6.64 4.30
CA GLN A 56 5.22 -6.90 3.19
C GLN A 56 3.85 -6.29 3.50
N LEU A 57 3.37 -5.48 2.58
CA LEU A 57 2.08 -4.81 2.73
C LEU A 57 1.11 -5.31 1.67
N THR A 58 -0.15 -5.36 2.05
CA THR A 58 -1.22 -5.67 1.11
C THR A 58 -1.74 -4.37 0.52
N ILE A 59 -1.74 -4.29 -0.80
CA ILE A 59 -2.24 -3.12 -1.51
C ILE A 59 -3.61 -3.46 -2.07
N PRO A 60 -4.69 -2.93 -1.47
CA PRO A 60 -6.02 -3.26 -1.97
C PRO A 60 -6.26 -2.71 -3.36
N PRO A 61 -7.18 -3.29 -4.11
CA PRO A 61 -7.47 -2.80 -5.45
C PRO A 61 -8.08 -1.42 -5.42
N ASP A 62 -7.85 -0.68 -6.52
CA ASP A 62 -8.34 0.68 -6.62
C ASP A 62 -9.86 0.74 -6.77
N ALA A 63 -10.39 -0.22 -7.45
CA ALA A 63 -11.81 -0.21 -7.74
C ALA A 63 -12.67 -0.65 -6.58
#